data_abe8c46bcd64f3f1277a65d8a0c9f786
#
_entry.id   abe8c46bcd64f3f1277a65d8a0c9f786
#
_cell.length_a   1.000
_cell.length_b   1.000
_cell.length_c   1.000
_cell.angle_alpha   90.00
_cell.angle_beta   90.00
_cell.angle_gamma   90.00
#
_symmetry.space_group_name_H-M   'P 1'
#
loop_
_entity.id
_entity.type
_entity.pdbx_description
1 polymer ?
#
loop_
_entity_poly.entity_id
_entity_poly.type
_entity_poly.pdbx_seq_one_letter_code
_entity_poly.pdbx_strand_id
1 'polypeptide(L)'
;MKKVELSQLRKYGVIVGTTMKEARDIACYVQKVMMDRYELMEKLGINNWEDIPEEHWGPAILLLVDEAGELLSKIAGKDDTAKENQAYQDEMRGAFESIARLGRASRVFLVMAAQRPDADTISMQLRNNMSNRLACGHLDPNISHMLFATPDGARIPGNPKGRIGVKIHGGQFIQAQGFYSKTDWIEKYFKENNLPINIYGNTNIQQDYAEKTQADDSIEDLEAEMSEADFDMFKA
;
A
#
# COMPACT_ATOMS: atom_id res chain seq x y z
N MET A 1 -17.05 -2.09 5.63
CA MET A 1 -15.76 -1.50 6.09
C MET A 1 -15.54 -1.78 7.56
N LYS A 2 -14.40 -2.32 7.94
CA LYS A 2 -13.96 -2.53 9.33
C LYS A 2 -13.54 -1.18 9.97
N LYS A 3 -14.42 -0.19 9.92
CA LYS A 3 -14.13 1.20 10.33
C LYS A 3 -13.59 1.30 11.76
N VAL A 4 -14.17 0.53 12.68
CA VAL A 4 -13.81 0.62 14.11
C VAL A 4 -12.43 0.04 14.38
N GLU A 5 -12.08 -1.06 13.74
CA GLU A 5 -10.77 -1.73 13.93
C GLU A 5 -9.63 -0.89 13.32
N LEU A 6 -9.80 -0.43 12.09
CA LEU A 6 -8.77 0.35 11.40
C LEU A 6 -8.59 1.75 11.99
N SER A 7 -9.67 2.42 12.42
CA SER A 7 -9.56 3.75 13.02
C SER A 7 -8.73 3.78 14.30
N GLN A 8 -8.62 2.65 15.02
CA GLN A 8 -7.74 2.54 16.18
C GLN A 8 -6.25 2.67 15.83
N LEU A 9 -5.87 2.42 14.58
CA LEU A 9 -4.48 2.56 14.14
C LEU A 9 -4.01 4.02 14.07
N ARG A 10 -4.95 4.99 14.01
CA ARG A 10 -4.64 6.42 14.02
C ARG A 10 -3.83 6.84 15.27
N LYS A 11 -4.08 6.21 16.42
CA LYS A 11 -3.31 6.46 17.65
C LYS A 11 -1.81 6.14 17.53
N TYR A 12 -1.45 5.32 16.53
CA TYR A 12 -0.07 4.94 16.23
C TYR A 12 0.52 5.73 15.04
N GLY A 13 -0.09 6.84 14.66
CA GLY A 13 0.37 7.67 13.56
C GLY A 13 0.06 7.13 12.17
N VAL A 14 -0.81 6.11 12.06
CA VAL A 14 -1.23 5.59 10.75
C VAL A 14 -2.34 6.48 10.18
N ILE A 15 -2.19 6.92 8.93
CA ILE A 15 -3.25 7.62 8.20
C ILE A 15 -4.30 6.60 7.77
N VAL A 16 -5.55 6.79 8.17
CA VAL A 16 -6.62 5.83 7.93
C VAL A 16 -7.82 6.51 7.27
N GLY A 17 -8.14 6.09 6.04
CA GLY A 17 -9.37 6.46 5.34
C GLY A 17 -10.50 5.46 5.62
N THR A 18 -11.68 5.95 5.93
CA THR A 18 -12.86 5.15 6.26
C THR A 18 -14.09 5.47 5.39
N THR A 19 -13.96 6.41 4.47
CA THR A 19 -14.96 6.77 3.46
C THR A 19 -14.35 6.65 2.06
N MET A 20 -15.19 6.61 1.02
CA MET A 20 -14.72 6.56 -0.38
C MET A 20 -13.83 7.77 -0.72
N LYS A 21 -14.25 8.95 -0.29
CA LYS A 21 -13.48 10.19 -0.50
C LYS A 21 -12.11 10.12 0.19
N GLU A 22 -12.08 9.75 1.49
CA GLU A 22 -10.81 9.62 2.23
C GLU A 22 -9.89 8.56 1.61
N ALA A 23 -10.43 7.43 1.18
CA ALA A 23 -9.65 6.39 0.52
C ALA A 23 -9.04 6.87 -0.81
N ARG A 24 -9.82 7.63 -1.61
CA ARG A 24 -9.36 8.26 -2.83
C ARG A 24 -8.25 9.27 -2.54
N ASP A 25 -8.48 10.16 -1.56
CA ASP A 25 -7.52 11.20 -1.20
C ASP A 25 -6.17 10.59 -0.79
N ILE A 26 -6.19 9.51 0.02
CA ILE A 26 -4.98 8.76 0.40
C ILE A 26 -4.29 8.13 -0.82
N ALA A 27 -5.04 7.45 -1.68
CA ALA A 27 -4.47 6.77 -2.84
C ALA A 27 -3.81 7.77 -3.80
N CYS A 28 -4.48 8.89 -4.09
CA CYS A 28 -3.97 9.95 -4.95
C CYS A 28 -2.75 10.66 -4.33
N TYR A 29 -2.76 10.89 -3.02
CA TYR A 29 -1.60 11.45 -2.32
C TYR A 29 -0.38 10.52 -2.43
N VAL A 30 -0.53 9.22 -2.13
CA VAL A 30 0.58 8.26 -2.25
C VAL A 30 1.09 8.18 -3.68
N GLN A 31 0.20 8.23 -4.68
CA GLN A 31 0.60 8.30 -6.08
C GLN A 31 1.39 9.57 -6.38
N LYS A 32 0.95 10.73 -5.86
CA LYS A 32 1.67 12.00 -6.04
C LYS A 32 3.07 11.92 -5.47
N VAL A 33 3.24 11.50 -4.22
CA VAL A 33 4.57 11.34 -3.59
C VAL A 33 5.46 10.38 -4.41
N MET A 34 4.90 9.29 -4.92
CA MET A 34 5.63 8.40 -5.82
C MET A 34 6.13 9.14 -7.06
N MET A 35 5.30 9.96 -7.69
CA MET A 35 5.68 10.72 -8.89
C MET A 35 6.70 11.80 -8.59
N ASP A 36 6.55 12.53 -7.48
CA ASP A 36 7.52 13.54 -7.03
C ASP A 36 8.92 12.89 -6.85
N ARG A 37 8.96 11.68 -6.24
CA ARG A 37 10.22 10.90 -6.15
C ARG A 37 10.78 10.50 -7.51
N TYR A 38 9.94 10.13 -8.46
CA TYR A 38 10.40 9.85 -9.82
C TYR A 38 10.98 11.06 -10.52
N GLU A 39 10.37 12.23 -10.37
CA GLU A 39 10.91 13.47 -10.91
C GLU A 39 12.30 13.79 -10.36
N LEU A 40 12.49 13.58 -9.05
CA LEU A 40 13.81 13.73 -8.43
C LEU A 40 14.81 12.69 -8.96
N MET A 41 14.42 11.42 -9.04
CA MET A 41 15.28 10.37 -9.60
C MET A 41 15.69 10.68 -11.04
N GLU A 42 14.79 11.23 -11.86
CA GLU A 42 15.10 11.66 -13.21
C GLU A 42 16.11 12.80 -13.24
N LYS A 43 15.92 13.82 -12.39
CA LYS A 43 16.88 14.95 -12.25
C LYS A 43 18.28 14.46 -11.85
N LEU A 44 18.34 13.49 -10.91
CA LEU A 44 19.59 12.92 -10.40
C LEU A 44 20.21 11.87 -11.36
N GLY A 45 19.48 11.42 -12.39
CA GLY A 45 19.95 10.39 -13.31
C GLY A 45 20.06 9.00 -12.68
N ILE A 46 19.30 8.71 -11.63
CA ILE A 46 19.28 7.42 -10.92
C ILE A 46 18.04 6.60 -11.28
N ASN A 47 18.12 5.29 -11.06
CA ASN A 47 17.03 4.37 -11.42
C ASN A 47 16.25 3.84 -10.22
N ASN A 48 16.80 3.93 -9.02
CA ASN A 48 16.18 3.48 -7.79
C ASN A 48 16.39 4.53 -6.70
N TRP A 49 15.39 4.70 -5.84
CA TRP A 49 15.47 5.61 -4.69
C TRP A 49 16.62 5.24 -3.72
N GLU A 50 16.99 3.97 -3.67
CA GLU A 50 18.08 3.45 -2.83
C GLU A 50 19.49 3.78 -3.39
N ASP A 51 19.56 4.34 -4.59
CA ASP A 51 20.84 4.79 -5.18
C ASP A 51 21.29 6.16 -4.63
N ILE A 52 20.42 6.93 -3.96
CA ILE A 52 20.81 8.14 -3.22
C ILE A 52 21.38 7.79 -1.83
N PRO A 53 22.16 8.69 -1.18
CA PRO A 53 22.66 8.45 0.16
C PRO A 53 21.54 8.13 1.17
N GLU A 54 21.81 7.21 2.11
CA GLU A 54 20.78 6.68 3.03
C GLU A 54 20.14 7.76 3.90
N GLU A 55 20.89 8.79 4.28
CA GLU A 55 20.42 9.94 5.04
C GLU A 55 19.30 10.73 4.35
N HIS A 56 19.17 10.60 3.04
CA HIS A 56 18.15 11.28 2.22
C HIS A 56 16.98 10.40 1.79
N TRP A 57 16.95 9.13 2.22
CA TRP A 57 15.92 8.20 1.70
C TRP A 57 14.49 8.59 2.07
N GLY A 58 14.26 9.28 3.15
CA GLY A 58 12.91 9.45 3.66
C GLY A 58 12.22 8.11 3.97
N PRO A 59 11.01 8.09 4.50
CA PRO A 59 10.32 6.87 4.88
C PRO A 59 9.86 6.07 3.64
N ALA A 60 9.95 4.73 3.71
CA ALA A 60 9.21 3.88 2.79
C ALA A 60 7.70 4.03 3.05
N ILE A 61 6.91 4.12 1.99
CA ILE A 61 5.45 4.26 2.09
C ILE A 61 4.78 2.92 1.83
N LEU A 62 3.94 2.50 2.74
CA LEU A 62 3.10 1.32 2.59
C LEU A 62 1.63 1.72 2.52
N LEU A 63 1.03 1.59 1.33
CA LEU A 63 -0.40 1.75 1.15
C LEU A 63 -1.09 0.40 1.34
N LEU A 64 -1.91 0.30 2.39
CA LEU A 64 -2.65 -0.91 2.71
C LEU A 64 -4.14 -0.74 2.41
N VAL A 65 -4.69 -1.64 1.59
CA VAL A 65 -6.12 -1.76 1.31
C VAL A 65 -6.64 -3.04 1.97
N ASP A 66 -7.43 -2.92 3.03
CA ASP A 66 -7.91 -4.05 3.84
C ASP A 66 -8.97 -4.91 3.14
N GLU A 67 -9.86 -4.27 2.35
CA GLU A 67 -10.89 -4.98 1.57
C GLU A 67 -11.12 -4.26 0.23
N ALA A 68 -10.44 -4.74 -0.80
CA ALA A 68 -10.54 -4.16 -2.14
C ALA A 68 -11.97 -4.28 -2.71
N GLY A 69 -12.70 -5.31 -2.34
CA GLY A 69 -14.09 -5.51 -2.77
C GLY A 69 -15.01 -4.37 -2.35
N GLU A 70 -14.83 -3.81 -1.16
CA GLU A 70 -15.64 -2.68 -0.70
C GLU A 70 -15.33 -1.37 -1.45
N LEU A 71 -14.08 -1.18 -1.88
CA LEU A 71 -13.65 0.04 -2.57
C LEU A 71 -13.85 -0.04 -4.09
N LEU A 72 -13.66 -1.21 -4.69
CA LEU A 72 -13.52 -1.36 -6.14
C LEU A 72 -14.66 -2.13 -6.81
N SER A 73 -15.62 -2.68 -6.05
CA SER A 73 -16.79 -3.34 -6.64
C SER A 73 -17.71 -2.33 -7.32
N LYS A 74 -18.46 -2.80 -8.31
CA LYS A 74 -19.37 -1.99 -9.11
C LYS A 74 -20.37 -1.23 -8.23
N ILE A 75 -20.43 0.07 -8.38
CA ILE A 75 -21.36 0.94 -7.66
C ILE A 75 -22.73 0.85 -8.35
N ALA A 76 -23.75 0.53 -7.55
CA ALA A 76 -25.14 0.53 -8.00
C ALA A 76 -25.77 1.91 -7.76
N GLY A 77 -26.60 2.37 -8.69
CA GLY A 77 -27.29 3.65 -8.60
C GLY A 77 -26.91 4.60 -9.74
N LYS A 78 -27.71 5.66 -9.88
CA LYS A 78 -27.52 6.71 -10.91
C LYS A 78 -27.70 8.12 -10.33
N ASP A 79 -27.87 8.22 -9.02
CA ASP A 79 -27.95 9.48 -8.32
C ASP A 79 -26.59 10.19 -8.28
N ASP A 80 -26.54 11.40 -7.82
CA ASP A 80 -25.32 12.19 -7.83
C ASP A 80 -24.27 11.63 -6.87
N THR A 81 -24.68 11.04 -5.76
CA THR A 81 -23.77 10.35 -4.82
C THR A 81 -23.12 9.11 -5.47
N ALA A 82 -23.89 8.33 -6.24
CA ALA A 82 -23.35 7.17 -6.95
C ALA A 82 -22.34 7.59 -8.03
N LYS A 83 -22.62 8.69 -8.77
CA LYS A 83 -21.70 9.25 -9.77
C LYS A 83 -20.41 9.75 -9.13
N GLU A 84 -20.52 10.47 -8.00
CA GLU A 84 -19.36 10.97 -7.26
C GLU A 84 -18.48 9.79 -6.74
N ASN A 85 -19.10 8.80 -6.13
CA ASN A 85 -18.39 7.61 -5.69
C ASN A 85 -17.74 6.83 -6.84
N GLN A 86 -18.38 6.79 -8.03
CA GLN A 86 -17.78 6.19 -9.22
C GLN A 86 -16.53 6.95 -9.66
N ALA A 87 -16.58 8.29 -9.66
CA ALA A 87 -15.41 9.11 -9.96
C ALA A 87 -14.27 8.86 -8.99
N TYR A 88 -14.54 8.81 -7.68
CA TYR A 88 -13.54 8.46 -6.67
C TYR A 88 -12.96 7.06 -6.89
N GLN A 89 -13.78 6.09 -7.27
CA GLN A 89 -13.36 4.74 -7.57
C GLN A 89 -12.43 4.67 -8.78
N ASP A 90 -12.75 5.41 -9.85
CA ASP A 90 -11.94 5.44 -11.07
C ASP A 90 -10.57 6.08 -10.81
N GLU A 91 -10.52 7.17 -10.02
CA GLU A 91 -9.26 7.79 -9.57
C GLU A 91 -8.42 6.82 -8.73
N MET A 92 -9.04 6.13 -7.76
CA MET A 92 -8.33 5.13 -6.93
C MET A 92 -7.77 3.99 -7.79
N ARG A 93 -8.53 3.48 -8.76
CA ARG A 93 -8.05 2.42 -9.68
C ARG A 93 -6.79 2.88 -10.41
N GLY A 94 -6.81 4.08 -10.97
CA GLY A 94 -5.66 4.66 -11.65
C GLY A 94 -4.44 4.78 -10.73
N ALA A 95 -4.65 5.26 -9.51
CA ALA A 95 -3.60 5.38 -8.50
C ALA A 95 -3.01 4.01 -8.12
N PHE A 96 -3.84 3.01 -7.81
CA PHE A 96 -3.40 1.67 -7.44
C PHE A 96 -2.63 0.99 -8.59
N GLU A 97 -3.10 1.10 -9.83
CA GLU A 97 -2.43 0.54 -11.00
C GLU A 97 -1.06 1.19 -11.25
N SER A 98 -0.98 2.50 -11.06
CA SER A 98 0.28 3.25 -11.16
C SER A 98 1.27 2.83 -10.08
N ILE A 99 0.83 2.77 -8.81
CA ILE A 99 1.66 2.36 -7.68
C ILE A 99 2.12 0.90 -7.81
N ALA A 100 1.23 -0.02 -8.21
CA ALA A 100 1.59 -1.41 -8.40
C ALA A 100 2.65 -1.61 -9.49
N ARG A 101 2.65 -0.76 -10.51
CA ARG A 101 3.60 -0.81 -11.63
C ARG A 101 4.93 -0.15 -11.31
N LEU A 102 4.91 1.00 -10.65
CA LEU A 102 6.06 1.89 -10.52
C LEU A 102 6.60 2.00 -9.08
N GLY A 103 5.79 1.71 -8.06
CA GLY A 103 6.09 2.06 -6.67
C GLY A 103 7.39 1.51 -6.12
N ARG A 104 7.84 0.33 -6.62
CA ARG A 104 9.04 -0.34 -6.08
C ARG A 104 10.29 0.54 -6.13
N ALA A 105 10.56 1.14 -7.29
CA ALA A 105 11.77 1.93 -7.48
C ALA A 105 11.81 3.20 -6.60
N SER A 106 10.64 3.75 -6.26
CA SER A 106 10.48 4.93 -5.39
C SER A 106 10.19 4.59 -3.92
N ARG A 107 10.37 3.33 -3.49
CA ARG A 107 10.05 2.83 -2.13
C ARG A 107 8.60 3.05 -1.69
N VAL A 108 7.67 2.97 -2.65
CA VAL A 108 6.23 3.01 -2.40
C VAL A 108 5.64 1.63 -2.68
N PHE A 109 4.98 1.04 -1.69
CA PHE A 109 4.49 -0.33 -1.75
C PHE A 109 2.98 -0.38 -1.57
N LEU A 110 2.31 -1.19 -2.41
CA LEU A 110 0.89 -1.47 -2.30
C LEU A 110 0.67 -2.88 -1.76
N VAL A 111 -0.11 -2.97 -0.68
CA VAL A 111 -0.67 -4.24 -0.17
C VAL A 111 -2.17 -4.18 -0.29
N MET A 112 -2.75 -5.12 -1.00
CA MET A 112 -4.19 -5.18 -1.23
C MET A 112 -4.75 -6.53 -0.78
N ALA A 113 -5.69 -6.49 0.15
CA ALA A 113 -6.43 -7.66 0.59
C ALA A 113 -7.83 -7.67 -0.04
N ALA A 114 -8.33 -8.85 -0.36
CA ALA A 114 -9.67 -9.07 -0.86
C ALA A 114 -10.15 -10.46 -0.47
N GLN A 115 -11.42 -10.59 -0.13
CA GLN A 115 -12.04 -11.90 0.10
C GLN A 115 -12.21 -12.66 -1.23
N ARG A 116 -12.47 -11.94 -2.32
CA ARG A 116 -12.58 -12.48 -3.69
C ARG A 116 -11.81 -11.59 -4.66
N PRO A 117 -10.68 -12.05 -5.21
CA PRO A 117 -9.89 -11.28 -6.18
C PRO A 117 -10.40 -11.50 -7.61
N ASP A 118 -11.71 -11.33 -7.85
CA ASP A 118 -12.30 -11.43 -9.18
C ASP A 118 -11.93 -10.24 -10.08
N ALA A 119 -12.29 -10.33 -11.37
CA ALA A 119 -11.92 -9.33 -12.35
C ALA A 119 -12.67 -7.99 -12.15
N ASP A 120 -13.84 -8.02 -11.53
CA ASP A 120 -14.65 -6.82 -11.27
C ASP A 120 -14.06 -6.02 -10.09
N THR A 121 -13.43 -6.72 -9.15
CA THR A 121 -12.79 -6.11 -7.97
C THR A 121 -11.35 -5.71 -8.24
N ILE A 122 -10.54 -6.62 -8.76
CA ILE A 122 -9.12 -6.38 -9.03
C ILE A 122 -8.85 -6.62 -10.50
N SER A 123 -8.60 -5.54 -11.26
CA SER A 123 -8.35 -5.63 -12.70
C SER A 123 -7.20 -6.60 -13.01
N MET A 124 -7.23 -7.17 -14.22
CA MET A 124 -6.14 -8.05 -14.69
C MET A 124 -4.81 -7.31 -14.70
N GLN A 125 -4.81 -6.02 -15.07
CA GLN A 125 -3.62 -5.18 -15.09
C GLN A 125 -3.03 -5.04 -13.69
N LEU A 126 -3.85 -4.73 -12.70
CA LEU A 126 -3.43 -4.61 -11.31
C LEU A 126 -2.86 -5.94 -10.78
N ARG A 127 -3.56 -7.06 -11.02
CA ARG A 127 -3.09 -8.40 -10.64
C ARG A 127 -1.76 -8.78 -11.28
N ASN A 128 -1.53 -8.41 -12.53
CA ASN A 128 -0.28 -8.73 -13.24
C ASN A 128 0.92 -7.96 -12.68
N ASN A 129 0.70 -6.74 -12.18
CA ASN A 129 1.74 -5.94 -11.56
C ASN A 129 2.02 -6.33 -10.09
N MET A 130 1.10 -7.04 -9.44
CA MET A 130 1.29 -7.57 -8.08
C MET A 130 1.91 -8.97 -8.15
N SER A 131 3.22 -9.05 -8.16
CA SER A 131 3.98 -10.30 -8.32
C SER A 131 4.00 -11.18 -7.07
N ASN A 132 3.79 -10.59 -5.89
CA ASN A 132 3.72 -11.30 -4.61
C ASN A 132 2.27 -11.56 -4.24
N ARG A 133 1.92 -12.81 -4.01
CA ARG A 133 0.55 -13.24 -3.75
C ARG A 133 0.48 -14.13 -2.53
N LEU A 134 -0.51 -13.89 -1.68
CA LEU A 134 -0.67 -14.60 -0.42
C LEU A 134 -2.14 -14.98 -0.21
N ALA A 135 -2.39 -16.20 0.22
CA ALA A 135 -3.70 -16.67 0.65
C ALA A 135 -3.68 -17.03 2.14
N CYS A 136 -4.62 -16.51 2.90
CA CYS A 136 -4.80 -16.83 4.31
C CYS A 136 -5.81 -17.98 4.44
N GLY A 137 -5.31 -19.23 4.43
CA GLY A 137 -6.13 -20.42 4.55
C GLY A 137 -6.54 -21.05 3.21
N HIS A 138 -7.44 -22.01 3.30
CA HIS A 138 -7.98 -22.76 2.16
C HIS A 138 -8.73 -21.87 1.18
N LEU A 139 -8.50 -22.05 -0.12
CA LEU A 139 -9.21 -21.37 -1.20
C LEU A 139 -10.08 -22.35 -1.98
N ASP A 140 -11.18 -21.85 -2.54
CA ASP A 140 -11.86 -22.51 -3.64
C ASP A 140 -10.92 -22.70 -4.84
N PRO A 141 -10.99 -23.81 -5.61
CA PRO A 141 -10.11 -24.04 -6.75
C PRO A 141 -10.10 -22.90 -7.78
N ASN A 142 -11.26 -22.28 -8.06
CA ASN A 142 -11.33 -21.17 -9.01
C ASN A 142 -10.63 -19.92 -8.47
N ILE A 143 -10.82 -19.62 -7.19
CA ILE A 143 -10.12 -18.50 -6.50
C ILE A 143 -8.62 -18.77 -6.49
N SER A 144 -8.20 -20.02 -6.24
CA SER A 144 -6.80 -20.42 -6.30
C SER A 144 -6.20 -20.17 -7.69
N HIS A 145 -6.90 -20.56 -8.76
CA HIS A 145 -6.47 -20.27 -10.13
C HIS A 145 -6.39 -18.77 -10.42
N MET A 146 -7.36 -17.97 -9.95
CA MET A 146 -7.33 -16.51 -10.11
C MET A 146 -6.14 -15.88 -9.40
N LEU A 147 -5.82 -16.36 -8.19
CA LEU A 147 -4.75 -15.79 -7.36
C LEU A 147 -3.36 -16.31 -7.76
N PHE A 148 -3.20 -17.61 -7.92
CA PHE A 148 -1.90 -18.25 -8.09
C PHE A 148 -1.63 -18.80 -9.50
N ALA A 149 -2.63 -18.82 -10.39
CA ALA A 149 -2.62 -19.52 -11.67
C ALA A 149 -2.42 -21.05 -11.53
N THR A 150 -2.68 -21.62 -10.34
CA THR A 150 -2.63 -23.05 -10.02
C THR A 150 -3.74 -23.41 -9.03
N PRO A 151 -4.15 -24.70 -8.91
CA PRO A 151 -5.13 -25.13 -7.91
C PRO A 151 -4.52 -25.34 -6.51
N ASP A 152 -3.26 -25.03 -6.29
CA ASP A 152 -2.53 -25.40 -5.05
C ASP A 152 -3.08 -24.69 -3.80
N GLY A 153 -3.67 -23.50 -3.94
CA GLY A 153 -4.35 -22.83 -2.83
C GLY A 153 -5.52 -23.62 -2.26
N ALA A 154 -6.15 -24.49 -3.06
CA ALA A 154 -7.20 -25.41 -2.60
C ALA A 154 -6.63 -26.60 -1.79
N ARG A 155 -5.33 -26.78 -1.76
CA ARG A 155 -4.65 -27.82 -0.96
C ARG A 155 -4.13 -27.31 0.38
N ILE A 156 -4.32 -26.03 0.69
CA ILE A 156 -3.95 -25.47 1.98
C ILE A 156 -4.84 -26.13 3.05
N PRO A 157 -4.29 -26.81 4.04
CA PRO A 157 -5.09 -27.48 5.06
C PRO A 157 -5.78 -26.47 5.99
N GLY A 158 -7.02 -26.75 6.39
CA GLY A 158 -7.76 -25.91 7.32
C GLY A 158 -7.22 -25.93 8.76
N ASN A 159 -6.42 -26.94 9.11
CA ASN A 159 -5.75 -27.10 10.41
C ASN A 159 -4.26 -27.41 10.22
N PRO A 160 -3.38 -26.87 11.08
CA PRO A 160 -3.67 -25.86 12.11
C PRO A 160 -4.08 -24.50 11.51
N LYS A 161 -4.78 -23.69 12.29
CA LYS A 161 -5.13 -22.30 11.89
C LYS A 161 -3.87 -21.48 11.59
N GLY A 162 -3.98 -20.51 10.68
CA GLY A 162 -2.85 -19.66 10.27
C GLY A 162 -2.00 -20.28 9.15
N ARG A 163 -2.45 -21.35 8.50
CA ARG A 163 -1.82 -21.82 7.26
C ARG A 163 -2.00 -20.79 6.15
N ILE A 164 -0.92 -20.53 5.42
CA ILE A 164 -0.91 -19.58 4.31
C ILE A 164 -0.29 -20.24 3.07
N GLY A 165 -0.78 -19.83 1.91
CA GLY A 165 -0.17 -20.10 0.62
C GLY A 165 0.52 -18.85 0.12
N VAL A 166 1.73 -18.97 -0.40
CA VAL A 166 2.55 -17.83 -0.84
C VAL A 166 3.14 -18.11 -2.21
N LYS A 167 3.12 -17.11 -3.07
CA LYS A 167 3.84 -17.10 -4.35
C LYS A 167 4.58 -15.76 -4.47
N ILE A 168 5.90 -15.79 -4.51
CA ILE A 168 6.76 -14.61 -4.53
C ILE A 168 7.43 -14.50 -5.90
N HIS A 169 7.39 -13.33 -6.50
CA HIS A 169 8.00 -13.01 -7.80
C HIS A 169 7.66 -14.00 -8.93
N GLY A 170 6.42 -14.49 -8.95
CA GLY A 170 6.01 -15.48 -9.96
C GLY A 170 6.61 -16.87 -9.78
N GLY A 171 7.37 -17.11 -8.71
CA GLY A 171 8.00 -18.40 -8.38
C GLY A 171 7.01 -19.51 -8.04
N GLN A 172 7.50 -20.59 -7.42
CA GLN A 172 6.67 -21.72 -7.03
C GLN A 172 5.73 -21.37 -5.88
N PHE A 173 4.58 -22.05 -5.83
CA PHE A 173 3.68 -21.98 -4.70
C PHE A 173 4.29 -22.67 -3.47
N ILE A 174 4.29 -21.98 -2.35
CA ILE A 174 4.83 -22.47 -1.06
C ILE A 174 3.72 -22.41 -0.03
N GLN A 175 3.59 -23.45 0.77
CA GLN A 175 2.78 -23.42 1.99
C GLN A 175 3.65 -23.04 3.18
N ALA A 176 3.14 -22.12 4.01
CA ALA A 176 3.82 -21.65 5.21
C ALA A 176 2.86 -21.58 6.40
N GLN A 177 3.41 -21.32 7.56
CA GLN A 177 2.66 -21.07 8.78
C GLN A 177 2.83 -19.60 9.18
N GLY A 178 1.73 -18.86 9.23
CA GLY A 178 1.71 -17.49 9.75
C GLY A 178 1.97 -17.46 11.25
N PHE A 179 2.63 -16.42 11.70
CA PHE A 179 2.82 -16.18 13.13
C PHE A 179 1.48 -15.82 13.79
N TYR A 180 1.29 -16.31 15.00
CA TYR A 180 0.18 -15.85 15.81
C TYR A 180 0.58 -14.55 16.51
N SER A 181 -0.15 -13.46 16.22
CA SER A 181 -0.02 -12.21 16.94
C SER A 181 -1.28 -11.94 17.78
N LYS A 182 -1.10 -11.53 19.02
CA LYS A 182 -2.20 -11.06 19.86
C LYS A 182 -2.58 -9.65 19.45
N THR A 183 -3.83 -9.26 19.69
CA THR A 183 -4.34 -7.92 19.34
C THR A 183 -3.63 -6.76 20.05
N ASP A 184 -2.96 -7.03 21.16
CA ASP A 184 -2.21 -6.06 21.95
C ASP A 184 -0.75 -5.88 21.56
N TRP A 185 -0.25 -6.65 20.58
CA TRP A 185 1.18 -6.66 20.24
C TRP A 185 1.69 -5.29 19.75
N ILE A 186 0.86 -4.52 19.02
CA ILE A 186 1.21 -3.18 18.52
C ILE A 186 1.43 -2.24 19.71
N GLU A 187 0.49 -2.23 20.67
CA GLU A 187 0.60 -1.38 21.87
C GLU A 187 1.83 -1.75 22.69
N LYS A 188 2.08 -3.04 22.85
CA LYS A 188 3.28 -3.54 23.51
C LYS A 188 4.56 -3.08 22.82
N TYR A 189 4.62 -3.22 21.50
CA TYR A 189 5.77 -2.77 20.69
C TYR A 189 6.03 -1.26 20.86
N PHE A 190 4.98 -0.43 20.79
CA PHE A 190 5.11 1.02 20.98
C PHE A 190 5.61 1.36 22.38
N LYS A 191 5.13 0.69 23.42
CA LYS A 191 5.61 0.88 24.80
C LYS A 191 7.07 0.44 24.99
N GLU A 192 7.44 -0.72 24.47
CA GLU A 192 8.79 -1.27 24.60
C GLU A 192 9.85 -0.42 23.86
N ASN A 193 9.46 0.26 22.78
CA ASN A 193 10.36 1.10 22.00
C ASN A 193 10.20 2.60 22.30
N ASN A 194 9.46 2.98 23.33
CA ASN A 194 9.18 4.36 23.72
C ASN A 194 8.63 5.23 22.56
N LEU A 195 7.83 4.62 21.67
CA LEU A 195 7.22 5.32 20.55
C LEU A 195 5.98 6.10 21.02
N PRO A 196 5.70 7.28 20.46
CA PRO A 196 4.56 8.10 20.86
C PRO A 196 3.24 7.41 20.49
N ILE A 197 2.30 7.39 21.45
CA ILE A 197 0.93 6.95 21.22
C ILE A 197 0.02 8.18 21.36
N ASN A 198 -0.61 8.57 20.26
CA ASN A 198 -1.59 9.65 20.28
C ASN A 198 -2.99 9.09 20.63
N ILE A 199 -3.40 9.20 21.89
CA ILE A 199 -4.65 8.66 22.40
C ILE A 199 -5.89 9.31 21.73
N TYR A 200 -5.74 10.52 21.24
CA TYR A 200 -6.84 11.29 20.64
C TYR A 200 -6.90 11.20 19.11
N GLY A 201 -6.01 10.44 18.47
CA GLY A 201 -5.89 10.16 17.04
C GLY A 201 -6.34 11.34 16.16
N ASN A 202 -5.45 11.96 15.45
CA ASN A 202 -5.80 13.11 14.62
C ASN A 202 -6.86 12.70 13.60
N THR A 203 -7.99 13.39 13.56
CA THR A 203 -9.13 13.08 12.68
C THR A 203 -9.07 13.84 11.36
N ASN A 204 -8.09 14.74 11.22
CA ASN A 204 -7.97 15.60 10.04
C ASN A 204 -6.89 15.10 9.09
N ILE A 205 -7.32 14.32 8.10
CA ILE A 205 -6.45 13.76 7.06
C ILE A 205 -5.60 14.84 6.38
N GLN A 206 -6.14 16.05 6.17
CA GLN A 206 -5.40 17.15 5.54
C GLN A 206 -4.27 17.70 6.43
N GLN A 207 -4.48 17.73 7.76
CA GLN A 207 -3.40 18.11 8.69
C GLN A 207 -2.33 17.01 8.81
N ASP A 208 -2.75 15.73 8.85
CA ASP A 208 -1.82 14.61 8.84
C ASP A 208 -0.99 14.56 7.56
N TYR A 209 -1.56 14.99 6.42
CA TYR A 209 -0.82 15.16 5.17
C TYR A 209 0.15 16.33 5.23
N ALA A 210 -0.29 17.49 5.70
CA ALA A 210 0.56 18.69 5.78
C ALA A 210 1.76 18.50 6.70
N GLU A 211 1.56 17.89 7.88
CA GLU A 211 2.66 17.62 8.83
C GLU A 211 3.66 16.58 8.30
N LYS A 212 3.17 15.57 7.54
CA LYS A 212 4.06 14.56 6.93
C LYS A 212 4.69 15.02 5.62
N THR A 213 4.08 15.97 4.91
CA THR A 213 4.65 16.61 3.72
C THR A 213 5.77 17.54 4.11
N GLN A 214 5.74 18.19 5.30
CA GLN A 214 6.87 18.95 5.83
C GLN A 214 8.09 18.06 6.14
N ALA A 215 7.90 16.77 6.41
CA ALA A 215 9.01 15.82 6.50
C ALA A 215 9.54 15.39 5.11
N ASP A 216 8.78 15.62 4.05
CA ASP A 216 9.16 15.39 2.64
C ASP A 216 9.73 16.69 1.99
N ASP A 217 9.70 17.84 2.70
CA ASP A 217 10.44 19.08 2.34
C ASP A 217 11.97 18.83 2.29
N SER A 218 12.42 17.66 2.80
CA SER A 218 13.76 17.12 2.55
C SER A 218 14.09 16.95 1.06
N ILE A 219 13.10 16.98 0.16
CA ILE A 219 13.33 16.92 -1.30
C ILE A 219 13.80 18.29 -1.82
N GLU A 220 13.22 19.41 -1.35
CA GLU A 220 13.69 20.76 -1.71
C GLU A 220 15.05 21.05 -1.07
N ASP A 221 15.29 20.55 0.15
CA ASP A 221 16.59 20.63 0.82
C ASP A 221 17.65 19.81 0.09
N LEU A 222 17.31 18.64 -0.45
CA LEU A 222 18.19 17.80 -1.29
C LEU A 222 18.65 18.54 -2.55
N GLU A 223 17.73 19.24 -3.23
CA GLU A 223 18.08 20.03 -4.41
C GLU A 223 18.99 21.23 -4.05
N ALA A 224 18.86 21.76 -2.82
CA ALA A 224 19.66 22.89 -2.34
C ALA A 224 21.05 22.45 -1.79
N GLU A 225 21.16 21.26 -1.20
CA GLU A 225 22.39 20.75 -0.57
C GLU A 225 23.29 20.00 -1.56
N MET A 226 22.76 19.44 -2.64
CA MET A 226 23.57 18.76 -3.65
C MET A 226 24.29 19.77 -4.53
N SER A 227 25.61 19.85 -4.41
CA SER A 227 26.45 20.66 -5.28
C SER A 227 26.51 20.09 -6.70
N GLU A 228 26.82 20.92 -7.73
CA GLU A 228 27.04 20.44 -9.10
C GLU A 228 28.06 19.27 -9.19
N ALA A 229 29.00 19.19 -8.24
CA ALA A 229 29.97 18.11 -8.17
C ALA A 229 29.37 16.76 -7.74
N ASP A 230 28.33 16.78 -6.92
CA ASP A 230 27.60 15.56 -6.49
C ASP A 230 26.77 15.01 -7.67
N PHE A 231 26.21 15.87 -8.51
CA PHE A 231 25.48 15.48 -9.73
C PHE A 231 26.37 14.75 -10.75
N ASP A 232 27.65 15.08 -10.87
CA ASP A 232 28.56 14.45 -11.81
C ASP A 232 29.04 13.07 -11.34
N MET A 233 29.02 12.79 -10.02
CA MET A 233 29.38 11.49 -9.46
C MET A 233 28.33 10.40 -9.76
N PHE A 234 27.08 10.77 -9.98
CA PHE A 234 25.99 9.85 -10.34
C PHE A 234 25.85 9.59 -11.84
N LYS A 235 26.59 10.32 -12.70
CA LYS A 235 26.57 10.16 -14.16
C LYS A 235 27.71 9.28 -14.71
N ALA A 236 28.62 8.83 -13.84
CA ALA A 236 29.76 7.97 -14.18
C ALA A 236 29.47 6.50 -13.88
#